data_0cf5dd6c223c68f7818aa10905cd19c0
#
_entry.id   0cf5dd6c223c68f7818aa10905cd19c0
#
_cell.length_a   1.000
_cell.length_b   1.000
_cell.length_c   1.000
_cell.angle_alpha   90.00
_cell.angle_beta   90.00
_cell.angle_gamma   90.00
#
_symmetry.space_group_name_H-M   'P 1'
#
loop_
_entity.id
_entity.type
_entity.pdbx_description
1 polymer ?
#
loop_
_entity_poly.entity_id
_entity_poly.type
_entity_poly.pdbx_seq_one_letter_code
_entity_poly.pdbx_strand_id
1 'polypeptide(L)'
;GNVDLIREAIDAVPVDPSGLERMCEAVIATVVDHRDYVKNRQMAIILVTDESGERKTNNAMLEQAINTAKSVGCRIYVLGREAIFGYPYTYMRWRHPQTGDVHWLQVDRGPETAFVEQLQTNGFRRRRDAFSSGFGPYEQCRMSVETNGIFFMLPTVEVDQVNGQADKRRYELEAMRPYLPDLSSRFEQLGLRGELPMRTLIWQVITDLNPWREDVRDVTEVRMSFSINAQQFVAQAREEQQNCIIYLRYLARAQKMMEEAYELRTKETSRRWQANYDLIYAQIVGYQARIYEYGAALEALSLIHI
;
A
#
# COMPACT_ATOMS: atom_id res chain seq x y z
N GLY A 1 -11.79 32.61 16.10
CA GLY A 1 -10.70 32.83 15.14
C GLY A 1 -11.24 33.54 13.91
N ASN A 2 -10.43 34.34 13.27
CA ASN A 2 -10.81 35.01 12.03
C ASN A 2 -10.61 34.02 10.84
N VAL A 3 -11.72 33.57 10.29
CA VAL A 3 -11.72 32.58 9.18
C VAL A 3 -11.07 33.17 7.91
N ASP A 4 -11.20 34.48 7.69
CA ASP A 4 -10.66 35.12 6.50
C ASP A 4 -9.13 35.19 6.55
N LEU A 5 -8.53 35.44 7.71
CA LEU A 5 -7.07 35.36 7.90
C LEU A 5 -6.54 33.92 7.65
N ILE A 6 -7.32 32.89 8.00
CA ILE A 6 -6.93 31.52 7.73
C ILE A 6 -6.97 31.24 6.22
N ARG A 7 -7.99 31.72 5.52
CA ARG A 7 -8.07 31.59 4.06
C ARG A 7 -6.93 32.30 3.36
N GLU A 8 -6.67 33.56 3.72
CA GLU A 8 -5.56 34.34 3.19
C GLU A 8 -4.21 33.63 3.40
N ALA A 9 -4.00 33.02 4.57
CA ALA A 9 -2.80 32.27 4.87
C ALA A 9 -2.69 31.00 4.01
N ILE A 10 -3.79 30.29 3.76
CA ILE A 10 -3.83 29.12 2.88
C ILE A 10 -3.55 29.52 1.45
N ASP A 11 -4.17 30.58 0.96
CA ASP A 11 -4.00 31.08 -0.41
C ASP A 11 -2.57 31.61 -0.65
N ALA A 12 -1.88 32.03 0.40
CA ALA A 12 -0.50 32.49 0.36
C ALA A 12 0.55 31.37 0.39
N VAL A 13 0.16 30.11 0.61
CA VAL A 13 1.10 28.96 0.60
C VAL A 13 1.65 28.76 -0.81
N PRO A 14 2.98 28.84 -1.00
CA PRO A 14 3.56 28.65 -2.31
C PRO A 14 3.40 27.19 -2.79
N VAL A 15 3.14 27.03 -4.08
CA VAL A 15 3.14 25.69 -4.70
C VAL A 15 4.59 25.19 -4.76
N ASP A 16 4.85 24.04 -4.16
CA ASP A 16 6.14 23.38 -4.27
C ASP A 16 6.23 22.59 -5.59
N PRO A 17 7.13 23.01 -6.52
CA PRO A 17 7.30 22.32 -7.80
C PRO A 17 8.11 21.03 -7.69
N SER A 18 8.69 20.71 -6.53
CA SER A 18 9.51 19.51 -6.34
C SER A 18 8.69 18.22 -6.33
N GLY A 19 7.42 18.30 -5.90
CA GLY A 19 6.56 17.14 -5.70
C GLY A 19 7.06 16.18 -4.61
N LEU A 20 7.94 16.64 -3.71
CA LEU A 20 8.49 15.83 -2.62
C LEU A 20 7.62 15.99 -1.37
N GLU A 21 6.97 14.92 -1.00
CA GLU A 21 6.16 14.82 0.22
C GLU A 21 7.03 14.50 1.45
N ARG A 22 7.26 15.48 2.33
CA ARG A 22 8.14 15.38 3.51
C ARG A 22 7.40 15.55 4.82
N MET A 23 6.36 14.78 5.02
CA MET A 23 5.44 14.92 6.16
C MET A 23 6.15 14.85 7.54
N CYS A 24 6.96 13.84 7.79
CA CYS A 24 7.64 13.68 9.07
C CYS A 24 8.66 14.77 9.35
N GLU A 25 9.41 15.21 8.33
CA GLU A 25 10.35 16.32 8.43
C GLU A 25 9.64 17.63 8.74
N ALA A 26 8.51 17.90 8.09
CA ALA A 26 7.71 19.09 8.32
C ALA A 26 7.17 19.13 9.77
N VAL A 27 6.72 18.00 10.31
CA VAL A 27 6.29 17.91 11.72
C VAL A 27 7.45 18.22 12.66
N ILE A 28 8.63 17.61 12.42
CA ILE A 28 9.82 17.86 13.26
C ILE A 28 10.20 19.34 13.22
N ALA A 29 10.31 19.93 12.04
CA ALA A 29 10.67 21.33 11.87
C ALA A 29 9.66 22.25 12.57
N THR A 30 8.35 22.00 12.37
CA THR A 30 7.29 22.80 13.02
C THR A 30 7.40 22.78 14.55
N VAL A 31 7.65 21.60 15.13
CA VAL A 31 7.81 21.50 16.59
C VAL A 31 9.06 22.22 17.06
N VAL A 32 10.18 22.06 16.37
CA VAL A 32 11.47 22.69 16.73
C VAL A 32 11.37 24.21 16.66
N ASP A 33 10.79 24.74 15.60
CA ASP A 33 10.69 26.19 15.37
C ASP A 33 9.73 26.89 16.36
N HIS A 34 8.75 26.15 16.86
CA HIS A 34 7.70 26.74 17.73
C HIS A 34 7.80 26.30 19.19
N ARG A 35 8.74 25.45 19.58
CA ARG A 35 8.87 24.91 20.96
C ARG A 35 9.00 26.01 22.04
N ASP A 36 9.63 27.11 21.73
CA ASP A 36 9.83 28.20 22.71
C ASP A 36 8.53 28.94 23.05
N TYR A 37 7.51 28.87 22.20
CA TYR A 37 6.20 29.42 22.43
C TYR A 37 5.30 28.57 23.36
N VAL A 38 5.74 27.32 23.66
CA VAL A 38 4.94 26.35 24.43
C VAL A 38 5.01 26.59 25.96
N LYS A 39 5.93 27.44 26.45
CA LYS A 39 6.20 27.64 27.88
C LYS A 39 4.96 27.81 28.76
N ASN A 40 3.84 28.33 28.23
CA ASN A 40 2.57 28.46 28.93
C ASN A 40 1.34 28.15 28.07
N ARG A 41 1.51 27.32 27.00
CA ARG A 41 0.44 27.00 26.04
C ARG A 41 0.56 25.57 25.60
N GLN A 42 -0.55 24.97 25.24
CA GLN A 42 -0.53 23.66 24.53
C GLN A 42 -0.27 23.87 23.04
N MET A 43 0.63 23.08 22.48
CA MET A 43 0.87 23.03 21.04
C MET A 43 -0.06 21.99 20.41
N ALA A 44 -0.66 22.35 19.29
CA ALA A 44 -1.39 21.44 18.44
C ALA A 44 -0.97 21.68 17.00
N ILE A 45 -0.68 20.60 16.26
CA ILE A 45 -0.46 20.61 14.82
C ILE A 45 -1.72 20.07 14.17
N ILE A 46 -2.22 20.78 13.16
CA ILE A 46 -3.26 20.30 12.25
C ILE A 46 -2.57 20.03 10.93
N LEU A 47 -2.35 18.76 10.65
CA LEU A 47 -1.74 18.28 9.41
C LEU A 47 -2.84 17.99 8.39
N VAL A 48 -2.81 18.70 7.25
CA VAL A 48 -3.73 18.45 6.13
C VAL A 48 -2.93 17.84 4.99
N THR A 49 -3.24 16.63 4.60
CA THR A 49 -2.49 15.92 3.57
C THR A 49 -3.39 14.89 2.85
N ASP A 50 -3.11 14.65 1.59
CA ASP A 50 -3.75 13.61 0.77
C ASP A 50 -2.83 12.40 0.53
N GLU A 51 -1.56 12.50 0.92
CA GLU A 51 -0.56 11.44 0.83
C GLU A 51 0.12 11.13 2.17
N SER A 52 0.74 9.96 2.27
CA SER A 52 1.58 9.61 3.42
C SER A 52 2.98 10.18 3.33
N GLY A 53 3.37 10.68 2.14
CA GLY A 53 4.70 11.16 1.85
C GLY A 53 5.71 10.07 1.52
N GLU A 54 6.94 10.47 1.22
CA GLU A 54 7.99 9.57 0.76
C GLU A 54 8.29 8.45 1.76
N ARG A 55 7.98 7.22 1.38
CA ARG A 55 8.01 6.05 2.26
C ARG A 55 9.38 5.82 2.91
N LYS A 56 10.47 6.03 2.16
CA LYS A 56 11.83 5.83 2.68
C LYS A 56 12.13 6.79 3.81
N THR A 57 11.78 8.05 3.63
CA THR A 57 11.97 9.12 4.62
C THR A 57 11.07 8.89 5.82
N ASN A 58 9.79 8.55 5.61
CA ASN A 58 8.86 8.24 6.70
C ASN A 58 9.31 7.05 7.55
N ASN A 59 9.82 5.99 6.93
CA ASN A 59 10.35 4.84 7.67
C ASN A 59 11.50 5.22 8.61
N ALA A 60 12.34 6.18 8.20
CA ALA A 60 13.49 6.62 9.00
C ALA A 60 13.09 7.65 10.08
N MET A 61 12.11 8.50 9.83
CA MET A 61 11.87 9.71 10.61
C MET A 61 10.57 9.69 11.43
N LEU A 62 9.67 8.74 11.22
CA LEU A 62 8.37 8.68 11.90
C LEU A 62 8.51 8.69 13.43
N GLU A 63 9.34 7.82 13.97
CA GLU A 63 9.52 7.73 15.43
C GLU A 63 10.18 9.00 16.00
N GLN A 64 11.07 9.61 15.22
CA GLN A 64 11.65 10.91 15.60
C GLN A 64 10.59 12.02 15.63
N ALA A 65 9.69 12.08 14.65
CA ALA A 65 8.60 13.05 14.60
C ALA A 65 7.67 12.89 15.81
N ILE A 66 7.26 11.65 16.10
CA ILE A 66 6.44 11.32 17.27
C ILE A 66 7.13 11.74 18.57
N ASN A 67 8.40 11.34 18.77
CA ASN A 67 9.14 11.64 20.00
C ASN A 67 9.37 13.16 20.16
N THR A 68 9.65 13.85 19.06
CA THR A 68 9.82 15.33 19.07
C THR A 68 8.52 15.99 19.49
N ALA A 69 7.38 15.60 18.94
CA ALA A 69 6.08 16.14 19.33
C ALA A 69 5.74 15.81 20.81
N LYS A 70 5.94 14.57 21.24
CA LYS A 70 5.71 14.13 22.63
C LYS A 70 6.57 14.90 23.64
N SER A 71 7.81 15.24 23.29
CA SER A 71 8.74 15.96 24.19
C SER A 71 8.27 17.33 24.62
N VAL A 72 7.41 17.97 23.83
CA VAL A 72 6.81 19.28 24.13
C VAL A 72 5.30 19.19 24.41
N GLY A 73 4.75 17.99 24.53
CA GLY A 73 3.31 17.78 24.73
C GLY A 73 2.44 18.21 23.52
N CYS A 74 3.02 18.25 22.33
CA CYS A 74 2.30 18.59 21.10
C CYS A 74 1.34 17.48 20.70
N ARG A 75 0.10 17.85 20.37
CA ARG A 75 -0.91 16.95 19.80
C ARG A 75 -0.97 17.12 18.29
N ILE A 76 -0.97 16.01 17.57
CA ILE A 76 -1.04 16.02 16.11
C ILE A 76 -2.43 15.53 15.68
N TYR A 77 -3.19 16.42 15.05
CA TYR A 77 -4.46 16.13 14.41
C TYR A 77 -4.21 16.03 12.91
N VAL A 78 -4.68 14.96 12.29
CA VAL A 78 -4.50 14.75 10.86
C VAL A 78 -5.84 14.77 10.15
N LEU A 79 -5.95 15.58 9.10
CA LEU A 79 -7.03 15.55 8.12
C LEU A 79 -6.44 14.88 6.87
N GLY A 80 -6.68 13.59 6.70
CA GLY A 80 -6.04 12.79 5.68
C GLY A 80 -7.02 11.94 4.88
N ARG A 81 -6.50 11.29 3.86
CA ARG A 81 -7.26 10.38 3.00
C ARG A 81 -7.18 8.95 3.53
N GLU A 82 -8.11 8.14 3.07
CA GLU A 82 -8.14 6.71 3.32
C GLU A 82 -6.94 6.00 2.70
N ALA A 83 -6.34 5.05 3.43
CA ALA A 83 -5.24 4.23 2.93
C ALA A 83 -5.71 3.24 1.85
N ILE A 84 -4.77 2.78 1.06
CA ILE A 84 -5.00 1.71 0.08
C ILE A 84 -4.77 0.36 0.74
N PHE A 85 -5.74 -0.53 0.63
CA PHE A 85 -5.75 -1.83 1.30
C PHE A 85 -4.51 -2.68 0.97
N GLY A 86 -3.66 -2.85 1.96
CA GLY A 86 -2.47 -3.68 1.91
C GLY A 86 -1.46 -3.28 0.82
N TYR A 87 -1.51 -2.04 0.30
CA TYR A 87 -0.65 -1.60 -0.78
C TYR A 87 -0.20 -0.15 -0.55
N PRO A 88 1.09 0.18 -0.77
CA PRO A 88 1.61 1.52 -0.45
C PRO A 88 1.20 2.61 -1.42
N TYR A 89 0.86 2.26 -2.66
CA TYR A 89 0.62 3.23 -3.72
C TYR A 89 -0.80 3.14 -4.27
N THR A 90 -1.29 4.24 -4.81
CA THR A 90 -2.42 4.27 -5.74
C THR A 90 -2.01 4.90 -7.06
N TYR A 91 -2.75 4.60 -8.12
CA TYR A 91 -2.50 5.19 -9.43
C TYR A 91 -3.73 5.98 -9.85
N MET A 92 -3.58 7.31 -9.89
CA MET A 92 -4.64 8.21 -10.32
C MET A 92 -4.54 8.48 -11.81
N ARG A 93 -5.68 8.39 -12.50
CA ARG A 93 -5.78 8.76 -13.90
C ARG A 93 -5.88 10.27 -14.01
N TRP A 94 -4.87 10.89 -14.62
CA TRP A 94 -4.86 12.32 -14.87
C TRP A 94 -4.82 12.58 -16.39
N ARG A 95 -5.68 13.50 -16.85
CA ARG A 95 -5.70 13.92 -18.25
C ARG A 95 -5.07 15.30 -18.36
N HIS A 96 -4.03 15.40 -19.19
CA HIS A 96 -3.36 16.68 -19.42
C HIS A 96 -4.35 17.67 -20.08
N PRO A 97 -4.56 18.87 -19.50
CA PRO A 97 -5.63 19.78 -19.92
C PRO A 97 -5.43 20.35 -21.33
N GLN A 98 -4.19 20.46 -21.81
CA GLN A 98 -3.87 21.04 -23.10
C GLN A 98 -3.72 20.00 -24.20
N THR A 99 -3.03 18.86 -23.94
CA THR A 99 -2.78 17.83 -24.96
C THR A 99 -3.86 16.74 -25.00
N GLY A 100 -4.62 16.57 -23.92
CA GLY A 100 -5.60 15.52 -23.78
C GLY A 100 -5.00 14.14 -23.45
N ASP A 101 -3.67 14.04 -23.32
CA ASP A 101 -2.97 12.80 -22.98
C ASP A 101 -3.35 12.31 -21.59
N VAL A 102 -3.43 11.00 -21.47
CA VAL A 102 -3.77 10.35 -20.19
C VAL A 102 -2.51 9.79 -19.55
N HIS A 103 -2.26 10.25 -18.33
CA HIS A 103 -1.15 9.78 -17.49
C HIS A 103 -1.71 9.07 -16.26
N TRP A 104 -0.94 8.12 -15.73
CA TRP A 104 -1.23 7.48 -14.47
C TRP A 104 -0.18 7.96 -13.45
N LEU A 105 -0.62 8.84 -12.55
CA LEU A 105 0.21 9.38 -11.49
C LEU A 105 0.23 8.40 -10.32
N GLN A 106 1.41 8.08 -9.82
CA GLN A 106 1.58 7.32 -8.59
C GLN A 106 1.45 8.27 -7.40
N VAL A 107 0.65 7.88 -6.43
CA VAL A 107 0.38 8.64 -5.20
C VAL A 107 0.64 7.72 -3.99
N ASP A 108 1.40 8.20 -3.01
CA ASP A 108 1.78 7.44 -1.82
C ASP A 108 0.69 7.56 -0.74
N ARG A 109 -0.28 6.65 -0.77
CA ARG A 109 -1.48 6.67 0.07
C ARG A 109 -1.51 5.70 1.22
N GLY A 110 -0.64 4.78 1.27
CA GLY A 110 -0.74 3.72 2.27
C GLY A 110 0.50 2.91 2.38
N PRO A 111 0.43 1.75 3.00
CA PRO A 111 -0.75 1.06 3.52
C PRO A 111 -1.22 1.58 4.89
N GLU A 112 -2.33 1.02 5.38
CA GLU A 112 -2.85 1.24 6.73
C GLU A 112 -2.02 0.58 7.84
N THR A 113 -1.00 -0.20 7.47
CA THR A 113 -0.15 -1.01 8.35
C THR A 113 1.33 -0.70 8.17
N ALA A 114 2.13 -0.96 9.20
CA ALA A 114 3.58 -0.74 9.21
C ALA A 114 4.32 -1.49 8.09
N PHE A 115 3.87 -2.68 7.79
CA PHE A 115 4.36 -3.54 6.71
C PHE A 115 3.20 -3.95 5.81
N VAL A 116 3.49 -4.19 4.54
CA VAL A 116 2.50 -4.69 3.60
C VAL A 116 1.99 -6.07 4.03
N GLU A 117 0.68 -6.24 4.09
CA GLU A 117 0.04 -7.48 4.54
C GLU A 117 -0.70 -8.21 3.41
N GLN A 118 -0.53 -7.80 2.16
CA GLN A 118 -1.18 -8.38 0.99
C GLN A 118 -0.19 -8.63 -0.14
N LEU A 119 -0.52 -9.56 -1.05
CA LEU A 119 0.25 -9.80 -2.26
C LEU A 119 0.31 -8.54 -3.12
N GLN A 120 1.49 -8.23 -3.64
CA GLN A 120 1.76 -7.05 -4.46
C GLN A 120 1.57 -7.31 -5.97
N THR A 121 1.10 -8.49 -6.31
CA THR A 121 0.75 -8.92 -7.66
C THR A 121 -0.74 -9.22 -7.78
N ASN A 122 -1.28 -9.07 -8.97
CA ASN A 122 -2.63 -9.53 -9.32
C ASN A 122 -2.61 -10.91 -10.03
N GLY A 123 -1.48 -11.60 -9.98
CA GLY A 123 -1.24 -12.89 -10.64
C GLY A 123 -0.64 -12.79 -12.04
N PHE A 124 -0.70 -11.63 -12.71
CA PHE A 124 -0.10 -11.42 -14.03
C PHE A 124 0.92 -10.29 -14.06
N ARG A 125 0.84 -9.36 -13.12
CA ARG A 125 1.71 -8.18 -13.04
C ARG A 125 1.61 -7.52 -11.69
N ARG A 126 2.36 -6.45 -11.52
CA ARG A 126 2.22 -5.57 -10.35
C ARG A 126 0.77 -5.17 -10.15
N ARG A 127 0.36 -5.20 -8.92
CA ARG A 127 -0.95 -4.71 -8.52
C ARG A 127 -1.02 -3.21 -8.75
N ARG A 128 -2.05 -2.76 -9.46
CA ARG A 128 -2.33 -1.34 -9.74
C ARG A 128 -3.75 -0.94 -9.35
N ASP A 129 -4.52 -1.89 -8.81
CA ASP A 129 -5.84 -1.62 -8.29
C ASP A 129 -5.72 -0.86 -6.95
N ALA A 130 -6.61 0.09 -6.77
CA ALA A 130 -6.68 0.91 -5.57
C ALA A 130 -7.99 0.61 -4.84
N PHE A 131 -7.94 -0.32 -3.89
CA PHE A 131 -9.05 -0.57 -2.99
C PHE A 131 -8.85 0.22 -1.70
N SER A 132 -9.84 1.01 -1.33
CA SER A 132 -9.88 1.67 -0.03
C SER A 132 -9.83 0.64 1.09
N SER A 133 -9.04 0.93 2.14
CA SER A 133 -8.84 0.00 3.25
C SER A 133 -9.90 0.10 4.34
N GLY A 134 -10.63 1.21 4.41
CA GLY A 134 -11.49 1.57 5.54
C GLY A 134 -10.74 2.24 6.70
N PHE A 135 -9.42 2.42 6.57
CA PHE A 135 -8.55 2.98 7.60
C PHE A 135 -7.66 4.09 7.04
N GLY A 136 -7.12 4.93 7.91
CA GLY A 136 -6.11 5.91 7.52
C GLY A 136 -4.72 5.27 7.33
N PRO A 137 -3.79 5.97 6.64
CA PRO A 137 -2.42 5.53 6.47
C PRO A 137 -1.69 5.35 7.81
N TYR A 138 -0.84 4.33 7.89
CA TYR A 138 -0.15 3.95 9.12
C TYR A 138 0.59 5.11 9.77
N GLU A 139 1.40 5.85 9.02
CA GLU A 139 2.21 6.93 9.54
C GLU A 139 1.35 8.05 10.16
N GLN A 140 0.29 8.42 9.48
CA GLN A 140 -0.63 9.47 9.90
C GLN A 140 -1.44 9.05 11.13
N CYS A 141 -1.97 7.81 11.12
CA CYS A 141 -2.72 7.27 12.25
C CYS A 141 -1.83 7.10 13.47
N ARG A 142 -0.60 6.57 13.30
CA ARG A 142 0.33 6.38 14.39
C ARG A 142 0.76 7.71 15.02
N MET A 143 1.10 8.73 14.22
CA MET A 143 1.41 10.05 14.75
C MET A 143 0.27 10.62 15.58
N SER A 144 -0.96 10.54 15.09
CA SER A 144 -2.12 11.03 15.81
C SER A 144 -2.33 10.31 17.13
N VAL A 145 -2.35 8.96 17.12
CA VAL A 145 -2.59 8.15 18.32
C VAL A 145 -1.50 8.36 19.36
N GLU A 146 -0.24 8.32 18.98
CA GLU A 146 0.90 8.45 19.87
C GLU A 146 1.03 9.84 20.53
N THR A 147 0.47 10.86 19.90
CA THR A 147 0.49 12.24 20.43
C THR A 147 -0.85 12.64 21.07
N ASN A 148 -1.76 11.70 21.34
CA ASN A 148 -3.11 11.94 21.84
C ASN A 148 -3.93 12.92 20.98
N GLY A 149 -3.71 12.88 19.67
CA GLY A 149 -4.52 13.56 18.67
C GLY A 149 -5.54 12.63 18.03
N ILE A 150 -6.05 13.02 16.86
CA ILE A 150 -7.08 12.28 16.14
C ILE A 150 -6.75 12.30 14.64
N PHE A 151 -6.92 11.17 13.96
CA PHE A 151 -6.96 11.12 12.51
C PHE A 151 -8.41 11.28 12.05
N PHE A 152 -8.66 12.31 11.24
CA PHE A 152 -9.94 12.56 10.60
C PHE A 152 -9.86 12.13 9.14
N MET A 153 -10.61 11.10 8.78
CA MET A 153 -10.69 10.62 7.41
C MET A 153 -11.58 11.53 6.57
N LEU A 154 -10.97 12.20 5.60
CA LEU A 154 -11.71 13.03 4.64
C LEU A 154 -12.41 12.11 3.62
N PRO A 155 -13.64 12.47 3.20
CA PRO A 155 -14.32 11.72 2.16
C PRO A 155 -13.48 11.67 0.87
N THR A 156 -13.38 10.49 0.28
CA THR A 156 -12.71 10.32 -1.02
C THR A 156 -13.66 10.81 -2.10
N VAL A 157 -13.30 11.93 -2.74
CA VAL A 157 -14.07 12.52 -3.85
C VAL A 157 -13.58 11.99 -5.20
N GLU A 158 -12.55 11.15 -5.20
CA GLU A 158 -11.88 10.67 -6.41
C GLU A 158 -12.68 9.55 -7.06
N VAL A 159 -13.46 9.94 -8.06
CA VAL A 159 -14.39 9.06 -8.81
C VAL A 159 -13.66 8.02 -9.67
N ASP A 160 -12.36 8.20 -9.94
CA ASP A 160 -11.59 7.43 -10.90
C ASP A 160 -10.26 6.88 -10.38
N GLN A 161 -10.27 6.29 -9.19
CA GLN A 161 -9.20 5.35 -8.87
C GLN A 161 -9.50 4.04 -9.60
N VAL A 162 -8.72 3.72 -10.60
CA VAL A 162 -8.78 2.48 -11.39
C VAL A 162 -10.21 1.91 -11.58
N ASN A 163 -10.88 2.28 -12.66
CA ASN A 163 -12.21 1.82 -13.09
C ASN A 163 -13.44 2.35 -12.33
N GLY A 164 -13.37 3.49 -11.65
CA GLY A 164 -14.55 4.18 -11.10
C GLY A 164 -15.33 3.39 -10.05
N GLN A 165 -14.73 2.43 -9.37
CA GLN A 165 -15.41 1.58 -8.38
C GLN A 165 -15.12 1.95 -6.93
N ALA A 166 -14.22 2.89 -6.65
CA ALA A 166 -13.84 3.27 -5.30
C ALA A 166 -15.03 3.82 -4.49
N ASP A 167 -15.92 4.58 -5.12
CA ASP A 167 -17.09 5.18 -4.47
C ASP A 167 -18.17 4.21 -4.02
N LYS A 168 -18.16 2.99 -4.51
CA LYS A 168 -19.24 2.01 -4.23
C LYS A 168 -18.97 1.16 -3.01
N ARG A 169 -17.78 1.20 -2.44
CA ARG A 169 -17.38 0.38 -1.30
C ARG A 169 -17.25 1.21 -0.05
N ARG A 170 -18.37 1.48 0.60
CA ARG A 170 -18.37 2.03 1.96
C ARG A 170 -18.37 0.86 2.93
N TYR A 171 -17.37 0.83 3.79
CA TYR A 171 -17.33 -0.11 4.90
C TYR A 171 -18.13 0.44 6.07
N GLU A 172 -18.93 -0.42 6.70
CA GLU A 172 -19.51 -0.09 7.98
C GLU A 172 -18.41 -0.11 9.04
N LEU A 173 -18.21 0.99 9.74
CA LEU A 173 -17.14 1.15 10.73
C LEU A 173 -17.22 0.08 11.82
N GLU A 174 -18.42 -0.30 12.24
CA GLU A 174 -18.62 -1.34 13.24
C GLU A 174 -18.16 -2.71 12.73
N ALA A 175 -18.47 -3.04 11.49
CA ALA A 175 -18.03 -4.28 10.85
C ALA A 175 -16.51 -4.33 10.65
N MET A 176 -15.85 -3.18 10.48
CA MET A 176 -14.41 -3.09 10.33
C MET A 176 -13.63 -3.15 11.64
N ARG A 177 -14.28 -2.92 12.78
CA ARG A 177 -13.63 -2.89 14.10
C ARG A 177 -12.79 -4.13 14.44
N PRO A 178 -13.19 -5.38 14.09
CA PRO A 178 -12.37 -6.56 14.34
C PRO A 178 -11.09 -6.65 13.47
N TYR A 179 -10.98 -5.81 12.46
CA TYR A 179 -9.89 -5.79 11.47
C TYR A 179 -8.97 -4.57 11.61
N LEU A 180 -9.01 -3.89 12.76
CA LEU A 180 -8.15 -2.74 13.02
C LEU A 180 -6.68 -3.07 12.76
N PRO A 181 -5.95 -2.17 12.09
CA PRO A 181 -4.51 -2.32 11.87
C PRO A 181 -3.75 -2.19 13.20
N ASP A 182 -2.61 -2.88 13.27
CA ASP A 182 -1.67 -2.73 14.36
C ASP A 182 -0.85 -1.44 14.15
N LEU A 183 -0.99 -0.49 15.07
CA LEU A 183 -0.29 0.78 15.05
C LEU A 183 0.96 0.79 15.94
N SER A 184 1.43 -0.35 16.47
CA SER A 184 2.72 -0.44 17.15
C SER A 184 3.87 -0.08 16.19
N SER A 185 5.03 0.28 16.75
CA SER A 185 6.15 0.70 15.91
C SER A 185 6.67 -0.44 15.03
N ARG A 186 7.29 -0.07 13.91
CA ARG A 186 7.94 -1.06 13.04
C ARG A 186 8.98 -1.89 13.79
N PHE A 187 9.68 -1.27 14.74
CA PHE A 187 10.66 -1.95 15.55
C PHE A 187 10.03 -3.01 16.48
N GLU A 188 8.93 -2.67 17.15
CA GLU A 188 8.18 -3.61 17.99
C GLU A 188 7.64 -4.78 17.17
N GLN A 189 7.01 -4.50 16.02
CA GLN A 189 6.48 -5.55 15.14
C GLN A 189 7.59 -6.48 14.60
N LEU A 190 8.77 -5.94 14.29
CA LEU A 190 9.93 -6.75 13.90
C LEU A 190 10.44 -7.62 15.05
N GLY A 191 10.46 -7.09 16.27
CA GLY A 191 10.84 -7.83 17.48
C GLY A 191 9.95 -9.03 17.76
N LEU A 192 8.63 -8.89 17.46
CA LEU A 192 7.64 -9.96 17.67
C LEU A 192 7.62 -11.04 16.58
N ARG A 193 8.40 -10.91 15.51
CA ARG A 193 8.36 -11.88 14.39
C ARG A 193 8.62 -13.33 14.83
N GLY A 194 9.51 -13.54 15.77
CA GLY A 194 9.78 -14.88 16.31
C GLY A 194 8.61 -15.49 17.11
N GLU A 195 7.75 -14.64 17.65
CA GLU A 195 6.59 -15.04 18.46
C GLU A 195 5.31 -15.21 17.61
N LEU A 196 5.34 -14.72 16.37
CA LEU A 196 4.21 -14.69 15.44
C LEU A 196 4.52 -15.49 14.15
N PRO A 197 4.69 -16.82 14.25
CA PRO A 197 5.20 -17.63 13.14
C PRO A 197 4.28 -17.60 11.90
N MET A 198 2.95 -17.57 12.06
CA MET A 198 2.03 -17.46 10.92
C MET A 198 2.25 -16.14 10.15
N ARG A 199 2.34 -15.03 10.86
CA ARG A 199 2.54 -13.70 10.24
C ARG A 199 3.89 -13.63 9.53
N THR A 200 4.91 -14.24 10.11
CA THR A 200 6.26 -14.34 9.52
C THR A 200 6.23 -15.12 8.21
N LEU A 201 5.52 -16.25 8.15
CA LEU A 201 5.33 -17.01 6.92
C LEU A 201 4.57 -16.22 5.86
N ILE A 202 3.51 -15.51 6.25
CA ILE A 202 2.77 -14.64 5.33
C ILE A 202 3.67 -13.54 4.75
N TRP A 203 4.45 -12.84 5.58
CA TRP A 203 5.40 -11.83 5.09
C TRP A 203 6.48 -12.42 4.18
N GLN A 204 6.93 -13.65 4.44
CA GLN A 204 7.84 -14.34 3.54
C GLN A 204 7.19 -14.61 2.18
N VAL A 205 5.97 -15.12 2.16
CA VAL A 205 5.19 -15.34 0.93
C VAL A 205 4.99 -14.05 0.14
N ILE A 206 4.61 -12.95 0.82
CA ILE A 206 4.47 -11.64 0.20
C ILE A 206 5.81 -11.19 -0.41
N THR A 207 6.91 -11.41 0.28
CA THR A 207 8.25 -11.03 -0.19
C THR A 207 8.70 -11.88 -1.38
N ASP A 208 8.49 -13.19 -1.32
CA ASP A 208 8.89 -14.13 -2.37
C ASP A 208 8.09 -13.96 -3.68
N LEU A 209 6.88 -13.41 -3.59
CA LEU A 209 6.01 -13.12 -4.74
C LEU A 209 5.95 -11.62 -5.09
N ASN A 210 6.86 -10.80 -4.55
CA ASN A 210 6.80 -9.36 -4.74
C ASN A 210 7.41 -8.91 -6.08
N PRO A 211 6.61 -8.45 -7.06
CA PRO A 211 7.10 -8.05 -8.39
C PRO A 211 7.90 -6.74 -8.39
N TRP A 212 8.02 -6.05 -7.24
CA TRP A 212 8.88 -4.88 -7.10
C TRP A 212 10.34 -5.25 -6.85
N ARG A 213 10.61 -6.51 -6.54
CA ARG A 213 11.96 -7.06 -6.47
C ARG A 213 12.43 -7.43 -7.88
N GLU A 214 13.66 -7.06 -8.23
CA GLU A 214 14.22 -7.31 -9.56
C GLU A 214 14.34 -8.81 -9.87
N ASP A 215 14.73 -9.62 -8.87
CA ASP A 215 14.90 -11.07 -9.00
C ASP A 215 13.59 -11.85 -9.17
N VAL A 216 12.45 -11.23 -8.87
CA VAL A 216 11.11 -11.85 -8.94
C VAL A 216 10.29 -11.27 -10.09
N ARG A 217 10.59 -10.05 -10.53
CA ARG A 217 9.83 -9.31 -11.54
C ARG A 217 9.63 -10.09 -12.82
N ASP A 218 10.73 -10.58 -13.39
CA ASP A 218 10.72 -11.25 -14.70
C ASP A 218 9.92 -12.55 -14.69
N VAL A 219 9.70 -13.14 -13.50
CA VAL A 219 8.89 -14.32 -13.31
C VAL A 219 7.42 -14.00 -13.09
N THR A 220 7.13 -12.92 -12.35
CA THR A 220 5.77 -12.57 -11.90
C THR A 220 5.03 -11.60 -12.82
N GLU A 221 5.73 -10.99 -13.79
CA GLU A 221 5.13 -10.13 -14.80
C GLU A 221 5.05 -10.87 -16.13
N VAL A 222 3.88 -11.39 -16.49
CA VAL A 222 3.66 -12.13 -17.74
C VAL A 222 3.58 -11.17 -18.95
N ARG A 223 4.03 -11.66 -20.09
CA ARG A 223 3.96 -10.92 -21.36
C ARG A 223 2.51 -10.80 -21.83
N MET A 224 2.03 -9.59 -22.03
CA MET A 224 0.66 -9.30 -22.47
C MET A 224 0.56 -8.91 -23.95
N SER A 225 1.70 -8.76 -24.65
CA SER A 225 1.73 -8.41 -26.07
C SER A 225 2.82 -9.21 -26.78
N PHE A 226 2.48 -9.66 -27.98
CA PHE A 226 3.34 -10.50 -28.79
C PHE A 226 3.53 -9.88 -30.17
N SER A 227 4.61 -10.25 -30.86
CA SER A 227 4.89 -9.82 -32.22
C SER A 227 3.84 -10.37 -33.20
N ILE A 228 3.50 -9.55 -34.20
CA ILE A 228 2.62 -9.96 -35.32
C ILE A 228 3.37 -10.91 -36.27
N ASN A 229 4.70 -10.88 -36.29
CA ASN A 229 5.52 -11.81 -37.06
C ASN A 229 5.44 -13.20 -36.47
N ALA A 230 5.01 -14.20 -37.27
CA ALA A 230 4.77 -15.58 -36.84
C ALA A 230 5.99 -16.23 -36.17
N GLN A 231 7.20 -16.07 -36.74
CA GLN A 231 8.42 -16.67 -36.18
C GLN A 231 8.78 -16.04 -34.83
N GLN A 232 8.69 -14.72 -34.72
CA GLN A 232 8.92 -14.01 -33.45
C GLN A 232 7.85 -14.35 -32.42
N PHE A 233 6.58 -14.46 -32.84
CA PHE A 233 5.49 -14.88 -31.97
C PHE A 233 5.79 -16.23 -31.33
N VAL A 234 6.10 -17.26 -32.15
CA VAL A 234 6.40 -18.61 -31.66
C VAL A 234 7.58 -18.61 -30.67
N ALA A 235 8.64 -17.83 -30.97
CA ALA A 235 9.78 -17.71 -30.07
C ALA A 235 9.38 -17.09 -28.72
N GLN A 236 8.63 -15.96 -28.75
CA GLN A 236 8.14 -15.27 -27.56
C GLN A 236 7.14 -16.13 -26.75
N ALA A 237 6.26 -16.86 -27.44
CA ALA A 237 5.31 -17.77 -26.78
C ALA A 237 6.01 -18.92 -26.05
N ARG A 238 7.06 -19.51 -26.63
CA ARG A 238 7.86 -20.55 -25.99
C ARG A 238 8.62 -20.04 -24.77
N GLU A 239 9.21 -18.87 -24.88
CA GLU A 239 9.88 -18.20 -23.75
C GLU A 239 8.90 -17.99 -22.62
N GLU A 240 7.73 -17.46 -22.93
CA GLU A 240 6.69 -17.16 -21.95
C GLU A 240 6.08 -18.42 -21.32
N GLN A 241 5.93 -19.50 -22.07
CA GLN A 241 5.54 -20.81 -21.51
C GLN A 241 6.55 -21.31 -20.48
N GLN A 242 7.85 -21.12 -20.72
CA GLN A 242 8.88 -21.47 -19.74
C GLN A 242 8.77 -20.58 -18.48
N ASN A 243 8.53 -19.29 -18.65
CA ASN A 243 8.28 -18.37 -17.54
C ASN A 243 7.04 -18.78 -16.73
N CYS A 244 5.97 -19.21 -17.39
CA CYS A 244 4.78 -19.73 -16.69
C CYS A 244 5.11 -20.95 -15.81
N ILE A 245 5.94 -21.87 -16.29
CA ILE A 245 6.35 -23.05 -15.51
C ILE A 245 7.16 -22.62 -14.27
N ILE A 246 8.05 -21.65 -14.42
CA ILE A 246 8.83 -21.12 -13.30
C ILE A 246 7.90 -20.43 -12.31
N TYR A 247 6.99 -19.59 -12.78
CA TYR A 247 6.05 -18.88 -11.92
C TYR A 247 5.12 -19.84 -11.16
N LEU A 248 4.62 -20.90 -11.82
CA LEU A 248 3.83 -21.93 -11.15
C LEU A 248 4.61 -22.61 -10.01
N ARG A 249 5.93 -22.81 -10.14
CA ARG A 249 6.77 -23.35 -9.06
C ARG A 249 6.85 -22.38 -7.87
N TYR A 250 6.97 -21.07 -8.13
CA TYR A 250 6.92 -20.05 -7.06
C TYR A 250 5.58 -20.07 -6.33
N LEU A 251 4.48 -20.11 -7.08
CA LEU A 251 3.13 -20.17 -6.51
C LEU A 251 2.88 -21.46 -5.74
N ALA A 252 3.33 -22.61 -6.25
CA ALA A 252 3.21 -23.90 -5.57
C ALA A 252 4.02 -23.93 -4.27
N ARG A 253 5.22 -23.35 -4.26
CA ARG A 253 6.02 -23.18 -3.03
C ARG A 253 5.29 -22.30 -2.02
N ALA A 254 4.75 -21.16 -2.45
CA ALA A 254 3.98 -20.26 -1.61
C ALA A 254 2.73 -20.94 -1.05
N GLN A 255 2.00 -21.71 -1.87
CA GLN A 255 0.87 -22.52 -1.42
C GLN A 255 1.28 -23.47 -0.31
N LYS A 256 2.36 -24.23 -0.52
CA LYS A 256 2.85 -25.18 0.49
C LYS A 256 3.18 -24.48 1.81
N MET A 257 3.83 -23.32 1.77
CA MET A 257 4.11 -22.52 2.97
C MET A 257 2.81 -22.09 3.68
N MET A 258 1.79 -21.69 2.93
CA MET A 258 0.49 -21.33 3.52
C MET A 258 -0.22 -22.56 4.11
N GLU A 259 -0.13 -23.73 3.49
CA GLU A 259 -0.68 -24.99 4.02
C GLU A 259 0.01 -25.40 5.33
N GLU A 260 1.32 -25.26 5.42
CA GLU A 260 2.09 -25.47 6.65
C GLU A 260 1.68 -24.49 7.76
N ALA A 261 1.26 -23.27 7.39
CA ALA A 261 0.78 -22.27 8.33
C ALA A 261 -0.68 -22.48 8.79
N TYR A 262 -1.42 -23.44 8.25
CA TYR A 262 -2.84 -23.64 8.57
C TYR A 262 -3.11 -23.90 10.05
N GLU A 263 -2.31 -24.76 10.67
CA GLU A 263 -2.40 -25.03 12.12
C GLU A 263 -2.13 -23.78 12.98
N LEU A 264 -1.27 -22.89 12.49
CA LEU A 264 -0.95 -21.61 13.15
C LEU A 264 -2.11 -20.62 13.00
N ARG A 265 -2.80 -20.63 11.85
CA ARG A 265 -3.98 -19.80 11.61
C ARG A 265 -5.10 -20.07 12.63
N THR A 266 -5.31 -21.32 13.00
CA THR A 266 -6.33 -21.67 14.00
C THR A 266 -6.02 -21.12 15.39
N LYS A 267 -4.75 -20.83 15.68
CA LYS A 267 -4.25 -20.27 16.96
C LYS A 267 -4.10 -18.75 16.92
N GLU A 268 -4.13 -18.14 15.74
CA GLU A 268 -4.03 -16.68 15.59
C GLU A 268 -5.29 -16.01 16.16
N THR A 269 -5.10 -15.05 17.05
CA THR A 269 -6.21 -14.35 17.73
C THR A 269 -6.70 -13.14 16.94
N SER A 270 -5.87 -12.56 16.09
CA SER A 270 -6.24 -11.42 15.27
C SER A 270 -7.10 -11.84 14.08
N ARG A 271 -8.35 -11.37 14.03
CA ARG A 271 -9.25 -11.59 12.89
C ARG A 271 -8.70 -11.00 11.60
N ARG A 272 -7.98 -9.88 11.69
CA ARG A 272 -7.30 -9.28 10.55
C ARG A 272 -6.29 -10.25 9.93
N TRP A 273 -5.44 -10.86 10.75
CA TRP A 273 -4.42 -11.79 10.27
C TRP A 273 -5.00 -13.11 9.79
N GLN A 274 -6.09 -13.58 10.39
CA GLN A 274 -6.83 -14.74 9.87
C GLN A 274 -7.40 -14.43 8.47
N ALA A 275 -8.00 -13.25 8.27
CA ALA A 275 -8.54 -12.83 6.98
C ALA A 275 -7.44 -12.63 5.93
N ASN A 276 -6.29 -12.05 6.31
CA ASN A 276 -5.14 -11.91 5.42
C ASN A 276 -4.61 -13.27 4.96
N TYR A 277 -4.52 -14.24 5.87
CA TYR A 277 -4.16 -15.62 5.52
C TYR A 277 -5.13 -16.21 4.49
N ASP A 278 -6.44 -16.17 4.77
CA ASP A 278 -7.47 -16.75 3.90
C ASP A 278 -7.48 -16.11 2.51
N LEU A 279 -7.33 -14.79 2.44
CA LEU A 279 -7.31 -14.05 1.18
C LEU A 279 -6.06 -14.38 0.35
N ILE A 280 -4.88 -14.36 0.97
CA ILE A 280 -3.62 -14.67 0.29
C ILE A 280 -3.62 -16.11 -0.23
N TYR A 281 -4.07 -17.06 0.58
CA TYR A 281 -4.17 -18.46 0.16
C TYR A 281 -5.10 -18.62 -1.05
N ALA A 282 -6.29 -18.02 -1.00
CA ALA A 282 -7.23 -18.06 -2.12
C ALA A 282 -6.65 -17.40 -3.40
N GLN A 283 -5.92 -16.28 -3.24
CA GLN A 283 -5.27 -15.61 -4.37
C GLN A 283 -4.18 -16.50 -4.99
N ILE A 284 -3.33 -17.15 -4.19
CA ILE A 284 -2.28 -18.05 -4.69
C ILE A 284 -2.88 -19.19 -5.52
N VAL A 285 -3.94 -19.84 -5.04
CA VAL A 285 -4.64 -20.89 -5.77
C VAL A 285 -5.26 -20.36 -7.06
N GLY A 286 -5.93 -19.21 -7.00
CA GLY A 286 -6.50 -18.57 -8.19
C GLY A 286 -5.45 -18.14 -9.21
N TYR A 287 -4.29 -17.69 -8.76
CA TYR A 287 -3.19 -17.30 -9.66
C TYR A 287 -2.56 -18.51 -10.35
N GLN A 288 -2.44 -19.66 -9.67
CA GLN A 288 -1.99 -20.89 -10.31
C GLN A 288 -2.93 -21.30 -11.46
N ALA A 289 -4.24 -21.29 -11.23
CA ALA A 289 -5.20 -21.59 -12.29
C ALA A 289 -5.05 -20.63 -13.47
N ARG A 290 -4.96 -19.32 -13.23
CA ARG A 290 -4.80 -18.30 -14.28
C ARG A 290 -3.51 -18.46 -15.08
N ILE A 291 -2.38 -18.74 -14.43
CA ILE A 291 -1.10 -18.94 -15.11
C ILE A 291 -1.09 -20.23 -15.91
N TYR A 292 -1.72 -21.29 -15.40
CA TYR A 292 -1.88 -22.53 -16.13
C TYR A 292 -2.74 -22.35 -17.41
N GLU A 293 -3.89 -21.68 -17.28
CA GLU A 293 -4.76 -21.37 -18.43
C GLU A 293 -4.07 -20.49 -19.46
N TYR A 294 -3.30 -19.49 -19.00
CA TYR A 294 -2.54 -18.63 -19.88
C TYR A 294 -1.45 -19.39 -20.65
N GLY A 295 -0.70 -20.24 -19.97
CA GLY A 295 0.30 -21.11 -20.61
C GLY A 295 -0.31 -22.08 -21.63
N ALA A 296 -1.45 -22.68 -21.32
CA ALA A 296 -2.19 -23.57 -22.24
C ALA A 296 -2.74 -22.81 -23.46
N ALA A 297 -3.22 -21.57 -23.26
CA ALA A 297 -3.65 -20.73 -24.38
C ALA A 297 -2.49 -20.36 -25.33
N LEU A 298 -1.32 -20.07 -24.79
CA LEU A 298 -0.11 -19.82 -25.60
C LEU A 298 0.31 -21.06 -26.41
N GLU A 299 0.19 -22.27 -25.83
CA GLU A 299 0.44 -23.50 -26.55
C GLU A 299 -0.52 -23.68 -27.72
N ALA A 300 -1.83 -23.54 -27.47
CA ALA A 300 -2.84 -23.62 -28.51
C ALA A 300 -2.60 -22.62 -29.65
N LEU A 301 -2.27 -21.37 -29.33
CA LEU A 301 -1.98 -20.33 -30.32
C LEU A 301 -0.69 -20.62 -31.10
N SER A 302 0.33 -21.16 -30.47
CA SER A 302 1.58 -21.52 -31.16
C SER A 302 1.40 -22.65 -32.17
N LEU A 303 0.48 -23.59 -31.92
CA LEU A 303 0.15 -24.67 -32.85
C LEU A 303 -0.64 -24.21 -34.09
N ILE A 304 -1.41 -23.12 -33.98
CA ILE A 304 -2.17 -22.53 -35.09
C ILE A 304 -1.22 -21.78 -36.04
N HIS A 305 -0.11 -21.25 -35.54
CA HIS A 305 0.85 -20.45 -36.31
C HIS A 305 2.04 -21.26 -36.87
N ILE A 306 2.07 -22.57 -36.67
CA ILE A 306 3.00 -23.52 -37.34
C ILE A 306 2.38 -24.07 -38.61
#